data_7ad1a4e95cc9d03b31eb8279d0f145d2
#
_entry.id   7ad1a4e95cc9d03b31eb8279d0f145d2
#
_cell.length_a   1.000
_cell.length_b   1.000
_cell.length_c   1.000
_cell.angle_alpha   90.00
_cell.angle_beta   90.00
_cell.angle_gamma   90.00
#
_symmetry.space_group_name_H-M   'P 1'
#
loop_
_entity.id
_entity.type
_entity.pdbx_description
1 polymer ?
#
loop_
_entity_poly.entity_id
_entity_poly.type
_entity_poly.pdbx_seq_one_letter_code
_entity_poly.pdbx_strand_id
1 'polypeptide(L)'
;MVNSTVYEKVTYKQIDDMKHALGFDKRKVRGIKHRRYEPYRNYFNTGERDVDDWEQLVSIGFATKSRENWYHVSDDGKIFLERVTGVSFLPVIQNK
;
A
#
# COMPACT_ATOMS: atom_id res chain seq x y z
N MET A 1 10.89 -1.13 -13.20
CA MET A 1 10.70 0.28 -12.80
C MET A 1 9.31 0.76 -13.20
N VAL A 2 8.63 1.42 -12.30
CA VAL A 2 7.28 1.93 -12.54
C VAL A 2 7.39 3.34 -13.15
N ASN A 3 6.70 3.59 -14.23
CA ASN A 3 6.72 4.91 -14.87
C ASN A 3 5.51 5.76 -14.43
N SER A 4 5.52 7.05 -14.78
CA SER A 4 4.48 7.99 -14.36
C SER A 4 3.10 7.62 -14.90
N THR A 5 3.02 6.97 -16.06
CA THR A 5 1.73 6.56 -16.64
C THR A 5 1.02 5.56 -15.72
N VAL A 6 1.78 4.66 -15.11
CA VAL A 6 1.21 3.70 -14.16
C VAL A 6 0.66 4.42 -12.93
N TYR A 7 1.39 5.43 -12.44
CA TYR A 7 0.93 6.22 -11.29
C TYR A 7 -0.40 6.91 -11.57
N GLU A 8 -0.58 7.41 -12.78
CA GLU A 8 -1.80 8.12 -13.16
C GLU A 8 -3.03 7.21 -13.17
N LYS A 9 -2.83 5.91 -13.27
CA LYS A 9 -3.95 4.94 -13.31
C LYS A 9 -4.44 4.55 -11.93
N VAL A 10 -3.76 4.96 -10.87
CA VAL A 10 -4.15 4.61 -9.51
C VAL A 10 -5.11 5.67 -8.98
N THR A 11 -6.27 5.25 -8.50
CA THR A 11 -7.29 6.15 -7.99
C THR A 11 -7.04 6.51 -6.53
N TYR A 12 -7.67 7.58 -6.06
CA TYR A 12 -7.60 7.95 -4.64
C TYR A 12 -8.16 6.83 -3.75
N LYS A 13 -9.20 6.15 -4.21
CA LYS A 13 -9.76 5.03 -3.46
C LYS A 13 -8.73 3.91 -3.29
N GLN A 14 -8.00 3.58 -4.37
CA GLN A 14 -6.96 2.57 -4.30
C GLN A 14 -5.83 2.99 -3.35
N ILE A 15 -5.46 4.27 -3.36
CA ILE A 15 -4.47 4.78 -2.42
C ILE A 15 -4.95 4.61 -0.97
N ASP A 16 -6.20 4.96 -0.71
CA ASP A 16 -6.76 4.82 0.63
C ASP A 16 -6.82 3.35 1.04
N ASP A 17 -7.19 2.45 0.13
CA ASP A 17 -7.22 1.01 0.42
C ASP A 17 -5.83 0.48 0.73
N MET A 18 -4.80 0.94 0.02
CA MET A 18 -3.41 0.53 0.28
C MET A 18 -2.95 1.02 1.65
N LYS A 19 -3.28 2.26 2.00
CA LYS A 19 -3.00 2.80 3.34
C LYS A 19 -3.71 1.98 4.42
N HIS A 20 -4.95 1.63 4.17
CA HIS A 20 -5.73 0.82 5.10
C HIS A 20 -5.11 -0.57 5.28
N ALA A 21 -4.65 -1.18 4.19
CA ALA A 21 -3.99 -2.48 4.25
C ALA A 21 -2.78 -2.46 5.17
N LEU A 22 -2.05 -1.35 5.20
CA LEU A 22 -0.86 -1.17 6.03
C LEU A 22 -1.19 -0.62 7.41
N GLY A 23 -2.47 -0.35 7.70
CA GLY A 23 -2.89 0.22 8.97
C GLY A 23 -2.33 1.61 9.21
N PHE A 24 -2.18 2.40 8.15
CA PHE A 24 -1.52 3.70 8.22
C PHE A 24 -2.23 4.64 9.19
N ASP A 25 -1.45 5.24 10.09
CA ASP A 25 -1.91 6.24 11.05
C ASP A 25 -0.92 7.39 11.06
N LYS A 26 -1.34 8.56 10.54
CA LYS A 26 -0.46 9.72 10.46
C LYS A 26 0.09 10.16 11.80
N ARG A 27 -0.62 9.86 12.89
CA ARG A 27 -0.18 10.24 14.25
C ARG A 27 1.04 9.45 14.69
N LYS A 28 1.33 8.34 14.01
CA LYS A 28 2.46 7.46 14.34
C LYS A 28 3.62 7.63 13.37
N VAL A 29 3.52 8.59 12.45
CA VAL A 29 4.62 8.89 11.54
C VAL A 29 5.73 9.55 12.35
N ARG A 30 6.97 9.12 12.10
CA ARG A 30 8.16 9.62 12.81
C ARG A 30 9.08 10.37 11.85
N GLY A 31 9.87 11.26 12.42
CA GLY A 31 10.87 12.02 11.68
C GLY A 31 10.34 13.33 11.14
N ILE A 32 11.24 14.31 11.01
CA ILE A 32 10.91 15.64 10.51
C ILE A 32 11.34 15.77 9.05
N LYS A 33 12.61 15.46 8.76
CA LYS A 33 13.14 15.53 7.39
C LYS A 33 12.85 14.26 6.59
N HIS A 34 12.95 13.13 7.25
CA HIS A 34 12.71 11.82 6.62
C HIS A 34 11.56 11.15 7.35
N ARG A 35 10.37 11.50 6.94
CA ARG A 35 9.15 10.96 7.57
C ARG A 35 9.02 9.49 7.21
N ARG A 36 8.72 8.68 8.23
CA ARG A 36 8.60 7.24 8.05
C ARG A 36 7.53 6.66 8.94
N TYR A 37 6.97 5.56 8.49
CA TYR A 37 5.92 4.84 9.20
C TYR A 37 6.25 3.36 9.22
N GLU A 38 6.12 2.72 10.38
CA GLU A 38 6.31 1.28 10.53
C GLU A 38 4.95 0.59 10.55
N PRO A 39 4.55 -0.07 9.44
CA PRO A 39 3.27 -0.76 9.42
C PRO A 39 3.27 -1.94 10.41
N TYR A 40 2.14 -2.13 11.09
CA TYR A 40 1.96 -3.28 11.96
C TYR A 40 1.23 -4.42 11.25
N ARG A 41 0.77 -4.17 10.05
CA ARG A 41 0.10 -5.19 9.23
C ARG A 41 0.30 -4.87 7.75
N ASN A 42 -0.01 -5.85 6.90
CA ASN A 42 -0.07 -5.64 5.46
C ASN A 42 -1.01 -6.66 4.86
N TYR A 43 -2.30 -6.41 4.97
CA TYR A 43 -3.31 -7.25 4.35
C TYR A 43 -4.60 -6.47 4.14
N PHE A 44 -5.36 -6.88 3.14
CA PHE A 44 -6.66 -6.32 2.84
C PHE A 44 -7.58 -7.45 2.38
N ASN A 45 -8.71 -7.58 3.03
CA ASN A 45 -9.74 -8.53 2.62
C ASN A 45 -10.78 -7.77 1.81
N THR A 46 -10.87 -8.07 0.52
CA THR A 46 -11.70 -7.31 -0.40
C THR A 46 -13.19 -7.60 -0.27
N GLY A 47 -13.55 -8.75 0.23
CA GLY A 47 -14.94 -9.20 0.10
C GLY A 47 -15.31 -9.24 -1.38
N GLU A 48 -16.47 -8.70 -1.73
CA GLU A 48 -16.94 -8.69 -3.11
C GLU A 48 -16.75 -7.35 -3.81
N ARG A 49 -16.55 -6.28 -3.07
CA ARG A 49 -16.59 -4.93 -3.62
C ARG A 49 -15.30 -4.42 -4.22
N ASP A 50 -14.18 -4.78 -3.60
CA ASP A 50 -12.91 -4.14 -3.93
C ASP A 50 -11.99 -5.04 -4.75
N VAL A 51 -12.51 -6.18 -5.22
CA VAL A 51 -11.70 -7.15 -5.96
C VAL A 51 -11.08 -6.54 -7.20
N ASP A 52 -11.87 -5.83 -8.00
CA ASP A 52 -11.36 -5.26 -9.26
C ASP A 52 -10.26 -4.24 -9.01
N ASP A 53 -10.42 -3.40 -7.99
CA ASP A 53 -9.39 -2.42 -7.63
C ASP A 53 -8.08 -3.09 -7.26
N TRP A 54 -8.14 -4.14 -6.45
CA TRP A 54 -6.94 -4.84 -6.02
C TRP A 54 -6.35 -5.71 -7.11
N GLU A 55 -7.16 -6.31 -7.99
CA GLU A 55 -6.63 -7.03 -9.14
C GLU A 55 -5.88 -6.10 -10.08
N GLN A 56 -6.37 -4.86 -10.24
CA GLN A 56 -5.64 -3.87 -11.02
C GLN A 56 -4.31 -3.52 -10.36
N LEU A 57 -4.28 -3.35 -9.04
CA LEU A 57 -3.04 -3.07 -8.32
C LEU A 57 -2.04 -4.22 -8.48
N VAL A 58 -2.52 -5.47 -8.46
CA VAL A 58 -1.66 -6.61 -8.72
C VAL A 58 -1.09 -6.56 -10.14
N SER A 59 -1.92 -6.23 -11.11
CA SER A 59 -1.48 -6.21 -12.51
C SER A 59 -0.39 -5.18 -12.78
N ILE A 60 -0.38 -4.08 -12.03
CA ILE A 60 0.64 -3.03 -12.21
C ILE A 60 1.80 -3.18 -11.21
N GLY A 61 1.78 -4.22 -10.38
CA GLY A 61 2.90 -4.54 -9.49
C GLY A 61 2.86 -3.88 -8.13
N PHE A 62 1.77 -3.19 -7.77
CA PHE A 62 1.66 -2.49 -6.49
C PHE A 62 1.05 -3.34 -5.38
N ALA A 63 0.55 -4.52 -5.73
CA ALA A 63 -0.01 -5.44 -4.76
C ALA A 63 0.32 -6.87 -5.13
N THR A 64 0.19 -7.76 -4.14
CA THR A 64 0.29 -9.20 -4.34
C THR A 64 -0.96 -9.85 -3.76
N LYS A 65 -1.27 -11.05 -4.22
CA LYS A 65 -2.43 -11.80 -3.77
C LYS A 65 -1.96 -13.09 -3.14
N SER A 66 -2.34 -13.33 -1.88
CA SER A 66 -1.95 -14.57 -1.20
C SER A 66 -2.98 -15.68 -1.37
N ARG A 67 -4.27 -15.31 -1.40
CA ARG A 67 -5.38 -16.24 -1.64
C ARG A 67 -6.60 -15.43 -2.05
N GLU A 68 -7.68 -16.09 -2.37
CA GLU A 68 -8.88 -15.40 -2.83
C GLU A 68 -9.31 -14.33 -1.84
N ASN A 69 -9.51 -13.10 -2.35
CA ASN A 69 -9.95 -11.92 -1.60
C ASN A 69 -8.93 -11.40 -0.57
N TRP A 70 -7.70 -11.92 -0.55
CA TRP A 70 -6.67 -11.45 0.38
C TRP A 70 -5.49 -10.88 -0.39
N TYR A 71 -5.22 -9.60 -0.17
CA TYR A 71 -4.21 -8.84 -0.89
C TYR A 71 -3.24 -8.16 0.07
N HIS A 72 -2.07 -7.81 -0.46
CA HIS A 72 -1.01 -7.15 0.29
C HIS A 72 -0.37 -6.09 -0.59
N VAL A 73 0.11 -5.01 0.02
CA VAL A 73 0.87 -3.99 -0.71
C VAL A 73 2.27 -4.52 -0.97
N SER A 74 2.71 -4.47 -2.22
CA SER A 74 4.05 -4.91 -2.59
C SER A 74 5.09 -3.86 -2.21
N ASP A 75 6.37 -4.20 -2.34
CA ASP A 75 7.44 -3.23 -2.13
C ASP A 75 7.31 -2.05 -3.09
N ASP A 76 6.99 -2.31 -4.35
CA ASP A 76 6.76 -1.24 -5.33
C ASP A 76 5.55 -0.40 -4.94
N GLY A 77 4.51 -1.02 -4.37
CA GLY A 77 3.35 -0.30 -3.87
C GLY A 77 3.70 0.63 -2.72
N LYS A 78 4.60 0.20 -1.84
CA LYS A 78 5.08 1.04 -0.74
C LYS A 78 5.90 2.23 -1.27
N ILE A 79 6.72 2.00 -2.28
CA ILE A 79 7.47 3.07 -2.92
C ILE A 79 6.52 4.09 -3.55
N PHE A 80 5.48 3.61 -4.22
CA PHE A 80 4.45 4.48 -4.76
C PHE A 80 3.79 5.31 -3.65
N LEU A 81 3.41 4.68 -2.55
CA LEU A 81 2.80 5.38 -1.41
C LEU A 81 3.74 6.44 -0.84
N GLU A 82 5.02 6.13 -0.78
CA GLU A 82 6.02 7.11 -0.32
C GLU A 82 6.01 8.35 -1.21
N ARG A 83 5.90 8.16 -2.51
CA ARG A 83 5.90 9.29 -3.45
C ARG A 83 4.65 10.16 -3.31
N VAL A 84 3.50 9.56 -3.04
CA VAL A 84 2.25 10.33 -2.94
C VAL A 84 2.00 10.89 -1.55
N THR A 85 2.60 10.31 -0.50
CA THR A 85 2.38 10.76 0.88
C THR A 85 3.56 11.53 1.46
N GLY A 86 4.75 11.35 0.91
CA GLY A 86 5.98 11.88 1.50
C GLY A 86 6.44 11.11 2.72
N VAL A 87 5.93 9.91 2.95
CA VAL A 87 6.26 9.06 4.10
C VAL A 87 6.80 7.73 3.61
N SER A 88 7.99 7.35 4.09
CA SER A 88 8.55 6.02 3.78
C SER A 88 7.81 4.95 4.56
N PHE A 89 7.37 3.92 3.88
CA PHE A 89 6.70 2.78 4.51
C PHE A 89 7.70 1.65 4.70
N LEU A 90 8.05 1.40 5.96
CA LEU A 90 9.04 0.40 6.32
C LEU A 90 8.44 -1.01 6.27
N PRO A 91 9.28 -2.06 6.33
CA PRO A 91 8.74 -3.42 6.41
C PRO A 91 7.84 -3.60 7.64
N VAL A 92 6.87 -4.50 7.52
CA VAL A 92 5.94 -4.78 8.63
C VAL A 92 6.72 -5.30 9.83
N ILE A 93 6.40 -4.77 11.01
CA ILE A 93 7.00 -5.25 12.24
C ILE A 93 6.52 -6.68 12.50
N GLN A 94 7.46 -7.58 12.72
CA GLN A 94 7.14 -8.96 13.02
C GLN A 94 7.35 -9.23 14.49
N ASN A 95 6.28 -9.59 15.15
CA ASN A 95 6.33 -10.00 16.56
C ASN A 95 6.62 -11.50 16.63
N LYS A 96 7.53 -11.84 17.46
CA LYS A 96 7.88 -13.24 17.65
C LYS A 96 7.49 -13.73 19.00
#